data_90765be76f1bee69930501a9f070bc8f
#
_entry.id   90765be76f1bee69930501a9f070bc8f
#
_cell.length_a   1.000
_cell.length_b   1.000
_cell.length_c   1.000
_cell.angle_alpha   90.00
_cell.angle_beta   90.00
_cell.angle_gamma   90.00
#
_symmetry.space_group_name_H-M   'P 1'
#
loop_
_entity.id
_entity.type
_entity.pdbx_description
1 polymer ?
#
loop_
_entity_poly.entity_id
_entity_poly.type
_entity_poly.pdbx_seq_one_letter_code
_entity_poly.pdbx_strand_id
1 'polypeptide(L)'
;MKRNLLTIAVLGLLASVVLTASGCKPKIYTDGTYKGISQADSQYGYAIAEVTVQKDKITAAKLTEVTELGADKDYAAYPYAKTKEANTEMAKRFVGKQDANVDAYAGATNSSVKYKEAVSHALEKARKTPAVKSTYFDGTYFGRSPSTDSGYGIAFVTIQADKITAVKLDDVTEQNVLKDWPTYQYPKALEAKDAMEKRFVEKNSGAVDTYAGATSSSSKWVVSVQEALKSAKVR
;
A
#
# COMPACT_ATOMS: atom_id res chain seq x y z
N MET A 1 23.76 -12.59 94.94
CA MET A 1 22.58 -12.03 94.30
C MET A 1 22.98 -11.47 92.90
N LYS A 2 22.71 -12.18 91.79
CA LYS A 2 22.97 -11.70 90.44
C LYS A 2 21.69 -11.95 89.61
N ARG A 3 21.02 -10.88 89.18
CA ARG A 3 19.80 -10.92 88.37
C ARG A 3 20.24 -11.04 86.90
N ASN A 4 19.80 -12.10 86.23
CA ASN A 4 19.96 -12.26 84.79
C ASN A 4 18.78 -11.52 84.05
N LEU A 5 19.13 -10.56 83.20
CA LEU A 5 18.23 -9.97 82.26
C LEU A 5 18.20 -10.84 80.98
N LEU A 6 17.07 -11.34 80.70
CA LEU A 6 16.77 -12.07 79.44
C LEU A 6 16.38 -11.06 78.36
N THR A 7 17.17 -10.86 77.34
CA THR A 7 16.90 -9.99 76.21
C THR A 7 16.23 -10.82 75.11
N ILE A 8 14.95 -10.58 74.89
CA ILE A 8 14.17 -11.18 73.77
C ILE A 8 14.43 -10.33 72.53
N ALA A 9 15.12 -10.89 71.55
CA ALA A 9 15.26 -10.29 70.21
C ALA A 9 14.03 -10.68 69.36
N VAL A 10 13.20 -9.71 69.03
CA VAL A 10 12.07 -9.87 68.10
C VAL A 10 12.63 -9.65 66.68
N LEU A 11 12.76 -10.72 65.92
CA LEU A 11 13.14 -10.68 64.52
C LEU A 11 11.90 -10.30 63.66
N GLY A 12 11.81 -9.03 63.32
CA GLY A 12 10.76 -8.55 62.40
C GLY A 12 11.09 -8.95 60.95
N LEU A 13 10.34 -9.89 60.37
CA LEU A 13 10.40 -10.30 58.98
C LEU A 13 9.70 -9.25 58.12
N LEU A 14 10.42 -8.30 57.55
CA LEU A 14 9.91 -7.38 56.53
C LEU A 14 9.74 -8.15 55.22
N ALA A 15 8.51 -8.61 54.91
CA ALA A 15 8.14 -9.11 53.64
C ALA A 15 8.04 -7.93 52.62
N SER A 16 9.09 -7.71 51.84
CA SER A 16 9.06 -6.75 50.73
C SER A 16 8.16 -7.29 49.62
N VAL A 17 6.93 -6.81 49.52
CA VAL A 17 6.06 -7.05 48.40
C VAL A 17 6.59 -6.24 47.23
N VAL A 18 7.35 -6.91 46.35
CA VAL A 18 7.71 -6.35 45.04
C VAL A 18 6.43 -6.33 44.17
N LEU A 19 5.74 -5.22 44.13
CA LEU A 19 4.73 -4.95 43.11
C LEU A 19 5.48 -4.86 41.77
N THR A 20 5.51 -5.95 41.00
CA THR A 20 5.84 -5.89 39.59
C THR A 20 4.67 -5.18 38.89
N ALA A 21 4.81 -3.86 38.74
CA ALA A 21 3.96 -3.11 37.82
C ALA A 21 4.21 -3.68 36.42
N SER A 22 3.35 -4.60 35.98
CA SER A 22 3.26 -5.01 34.57
C SER A 22 2.84 -3.77 33.78
N GLY A 23 3.79 -2.90 33.45
CA GLY A 23 3.57 -1.74 32.64
C GLY A 23 3.01 -2.22 31.28
N CYS A 24 1.71 -1.98 31.08
CA CYS A 24 1.04 -2.24 29.80
C CYS A 24 1.80 -1.42 28.75
N LYS A 25 2.57 -2.07 27.87
CA LYS A 25 3.25 -1.37 26.78
C LYS A 25 2.19 -0.59 25.99
N PRO A 26 2.43 0.68 25.67
CA PRO A 26 1.48 1.45 24.88
C PRO A 26 1.23 0.75 23.56
N LYS A 27 -0.04 0.58 23.19
CA LYS A 27 -0.41 -0.04 21.92
C LYS A 27 0.05 0.83 20.75
N ILE A 28 0.70 0.20 19.78
CA ILE A 28 1.22 0.82 18.56
C ILE A 28 0.11 1.05 17.55
N TYR A 29 -0.80 0.07 17.42
CA TYR A 29 -1.83 0.04 16.39
C TYR A 29 -3.23 0.24 16.98
N THR A 30 -4.14 0.70 16.14
CA THR A 30 -5.59 0.67 16.37
C THR A 30 -6.15 -0.63 15.79
N ASP A 31 -7.05 -1.27 16.51
CA ASP A 31 -7.71 -2.49 16.03
C ASP A 31 -8.56 -2.17 14.79
N GLY A 32 -8.52 -3.02 13.76
CA GLY A 32 -9.22 -2.82 12.48
C GLY A 32 -8.59 -3.57 11.33
N THR A 33 -9.17 -3.43 10.14
CA THR A 33 -8.60 -3.92 8.88
C THR A 33 -8.16 -2.74 8.03
N TYR A 34 -6.90 -2.75 7.60
CA TYR A 34 -6.25 -1.66 6.90
C TYR A 34 -5.78 -2.10 5.53
N LYS A 35 -6.06 -1.28 4.52
CA LYS A 35 -5.63 -1.52 3.14
C LYS A 35 -4.34 -0.74 2.85
N GLY A 36 -3.29 -1.46 2.47
CA GLY A 36 -2.07 -0.90 1.92
C GLY A 36 -1.91 -1.30 0.46
N ILE A 37 -1.25 -0.44 -0.32
CA ILE A 37 -1.02 -0.62 -1.75
C ILE A 37 0.47 -0.38 -1.98
N SER A 38 1.14 -1.28 -2.70
CA SER A 38 2.54 -1.11 -3.06
C SER A 38 2.70 -0.11 -4.20
N GLN A 39 3.91 0.31 -4.46
CA GLN A 39 4.27 0.94 -5.72
C GLN A 39 3.87 0.04 -6.90
N ALA A 40 3.57 0.67 -8.02
CA ALA A 40 3.17 0.04 -9.26
C ALA A 40 4.33 0.03 -10.26
N ASP A 41 4.48 -1.09 -10.94
CA ASP A 41 5.37 -1.27 -12.07
C ASP A 41 4.56 -1.42 -13.36
N SER A 42 5.01 -0.76 -14.45
CA SER A 42 4.27 -0.76 -15.72
C SER A 42 4.36 -2.09 -16.50
N GLN A 43 5.12 -3.07 -16.01
CA GLN A 43 5.22 -4.41 -16.59
C GLN A 43 4.66 -5.48 -15.64
N TYR A 44 4.77 -5.27 -14.33
CA TYR A 44 4.45 -6.28 -13.32
C TYR A 44 3.32 -5.88 -12.37
N GLY A 45 2.69 -4.73 -12.61
CA GLY A 45 1.58 -4.24 -11.79
C GLY A 45 1.99 -3.96 -10.33
N TYR A 46 1.07 -4.16 -9.40
CA TYR A 46 1.26 -3.83 -7.99
C TYR A 46 0.57 -4.85 -7.08
N ALA A 47 0.75 -4.69 -5.77
CA ALA A 47 0.07 -5.52 -4.77
C ALA A 47 -0.83 -4.69 -3.85
N ILE A 48 -1.88 -5.31 -3.39
CA ILE A 48 -2.78 -4.83 -2.35
C ILE A 48 -2.66 -5.77 -1.16
N ALA A 49 -2.56 -5.22 0.05
CA ALA A 49 -2.65 -5.97 1.30
C ALA A 49 -3.82 -5.45 2.14
N GLU A 50 -4.68 -6.34 2.59
CA GLU A 50 -5.67 -6.09 3.64
C GLU A 50 -5.17 -6.75 4.92
N VAL A 51 -4.71 -5.94 5.88
CA VAL A 51 -4.11 -6.40 7.13
C VAL A 51 -5.07 -6.15 8.27
N THR A 52 -5.45 -7.21 8.97
CA THR A 52 -6.29 -7.12 10.18
C THR A 52 -5.40 -7.10 11.42
N VAL A 53 -5.58 -6.06 12.23
CA VAL A 53 -4.90 -5.89 13.51
C VAL A 53 -5.92 -6.00 14.64
N GLN A 54 -5.61 -6.82 15.66
CA GLN A 54 -6.40 -6.96 16.88
C GLN A 54 -5.48 -7.06 18.09
N LYS A 55 -5.76 -6.28 19.13
CA LYS A 55 -4.97 -6.26 20.37
C LYS A 55 -3.47 -6.05 20.11
N ASP A 56 -3.16 -5.13 19.20
CA ASP A 56 -1.79 -4.79 18.77
C ASP A 56 -1.03 -5.92 18.04
N LYS A 57 -1.75 -6.86 17.45
CA LYS A 57 -1.19 -7.97 16.68
C LYS A 57 -1.80 -8.09 15.30
N ILE A 58 -1.00 -8.46 14.32
CA ILE A 58 -1.48 -8.87 12.99
C ILE A 58 -2.16 -10.22 13.15
N THR A 59 -3.45 -10.29 12.91
CA THR A 59 -4.25 -11.54 13.01
C THR A 59 -4.55 -12.14 11.65
N ALA A 60 -4.55 -11.32 10.60
CA ALA A 60 -4.71 -11.78 9.22
C ALA A 60 -4.03 -10.84 8.24
N ALA A 61 -3.59 -11.39 7.11
CA ALA A 61 -3.13 -10.65 5.95
C ALA A 61 -3.71 -11.32 4.70
N LYS A 62 -4.47 -10.56 3.89
CA LYS A 62 -4.95 -10.98 2.58
C LYS A 62 -4.18 -10.20 1.54
N LEU A 63 -3.58 -10.91 0.58
CA LEU A 63 -2.74 -10.32 -0.46
C LEU A 63 -3.40 -10.52 -1.83
N THR A 64 -3.38 -9.48 -2.66
CA THR A 64 -3.85 -9.52 -4.04
C THR A 64 -2.78 -8.89 -4.92
N GLU A 65 -2.43 -9.53 -6.03
CA GLU A 65 -1.65 -8.88 -7.10
C GLU A 65 -2.60 -8.36 -8.17
N VAL A 66 -2.28 -7.18 -8.67
CA VAL A 66 -3.01 -6.51 -9.75
C VAL A 66 -2.04 -6.31 -10.91
N THR A 67 -2.48 -6.58 -12.12
CA THR A 67 -1.69 -6.41 -13.34
C THR A 67 -1.46 -4.95 -13.66
N GLU A 68 -0.58 -4.67 -14.61
CA GLU A 68 -0.28 -3.33 -15.14
C GLU A 68 -1.47 -2.66 -15.83
N LEU A 69 -2.50 -3.44 -16.19
CA LEU A 69 -3.75 -2.93 -16.75
C LEU A 69 -4.87 -2.79 -15.70
N GLY A 70 -4.57 -3.08 -14.43
CA GLY A 70 -5.51 -2.90 -13.32
C GLY A 70 -6.54 -4.02 -13.17
N ALA A 71 -6.26 -5.22 -13.68
CA ALA A 71 -7.04 -6.44 -13.43
C ALA A 71 -6.38 -7.27 -12.32
N ASP A 72 -7.18 -7.98 -11.54
CA ASP A 72 -6.65 -8.95 -10.58
C ASP A 72 -5.86 -10.03 -11.33
N LYS A 73 -4.70 -10.40 -10.78
CA LYS A 73 -3.85 -11.42 -11.38
C LYS A 73 -4.53 -12.78 -11.32
N ASP A 74 -4.74 -13.39 -12.48
CA ASP A 74 -5.22 -14.77 -12.59
C ASP A 74 -4.05 -15.75 -12.37
N TYR A 75 -3.94 -16.27 -11.15
CA TYR A 75 -2.91 -17.28 -10.83
C TYR A 75 -3.13 -18.64 -11.52
N ALA A 76 -4.30 -18.92 -12.07
CA ALA A 76 -4.54 -20.16 -12.80
C ALA A 76 -3.94 -20.11 -14.21
N ALA A 77 -4.02 -18.93 -14.85
CA ALA A 77 -3.45 -18.67 -16.17
C ALA A 77 -1.99 -18.21 -16.11
N TYR A 78 -1.46 -17.83 -14.92
CA TYR A 78 -0.12 -17.28 -14.80
C TYR A 78 0.95 -18.37 -14.85
N PRO A 79 1.96 -18.27 -15.73
CA PRO A 79 2.89 -19.37 -16.02
C PRO A 79 3.83 -19.72 -14.84
N TYR A 80 3.97 -18.83 -13.86
CA TYR A 80 4.87 -19.06 -12.72
C TYR A 80 4.10 -19.48 -11.46
N ALA A 81 3.95 -20.80 -11.25
CA ALA A 81 3.23 -21.37 -10.09
C ALA A 81 3.71 -20.84 -8.73
N LYS A 82 5.01 -20.55 -8.60
CA LYS A 82 5.59 -19.99 -7.37
C LYS A 82 5.00 -18.65 -6.93
N THR A 83 4.39 -17.89 -7.82
CA THR A 83 3.72 -16.64 -7.48
C THR A 83 2.46 -16.89 -6.63
N LYS A 84 1.69 -17.92 -6.96
CA LYS A 84 0.53 -18.35 -6.16
C LYS A 84 0.94 -18.88 -4.79
N GLU A 85 2.00 -19.70 -4.75
CA GLU A 85 2.55 -20.22 -3.49
C GLU A 85 3.05 -19.06 -2.62
N ALA A 86 3.78 -18.08 -3.21
CA ALA A 86 4.28 -16.90 -2.52
C ALA A 86 3.15 -16.09 -1.89
N ASN A 87 2.01 -15.92 -2.57
CA ASN A 87 0.86 -15.20 -2.04
C ASN A 87 0.40 -15.78 -0.69
N THR A 88 0.21 -17.10 -0.64
CA THR A 88 -0.24 -17.80 0.57
C THR A 88 0.83 -17.80 1.66
N GLU A 89 2.09 -18.08 1.29
CA GLU A 89 3.17 -18.21 2.25
C GLU A 89 3.60 -16.87 2.86
N MET A 90 3.67 -15.81 2.06
CA MET A 90 3.98 -14.48 2.55
C MET A 90 2.92 -13.97 3.53
N ALA A 91 1.64 -14.24 3.28
CA ALA A 91 0.56 -13.89 4.21
C ALA A 91 0.78 -14.54 5.59
N LYS A 92 1.17 -15.83 5.63
CA LYS A 92 1.51 -16.54 6.89
C LYS A 92 2.73 -15.92 7.57
N ARG A 93 3.78 -15.55 6.81
CA ARG A 93 5.01 -14.94 7.35
C ARG A 93 4.72 -13.61 8.05
N PHE A 94 3.89 -12.75 7.46
CA PHE A 94 3.50 -11.46 8.09
C PHE A 94 2.78 -11.69 9.42
N VAL A 95 1.85 -12.64 9.47
CA VAL A 95 1.15 -12.99 10.71
C VAL A 95 2.09 -13.63 11.73
N GLY A 96 2.98 -14.54 11.31
CA GLY A 96 3.91 -15.23 12.20
C GLY A 96 4.98 -14.30 12.79
N LYS A 97 5.56 -13.43 11.97
CA LYS A 97 6.63 -12.49 12.39
C LYS A 97 6.08 -11.21 13.02
N GLN A 98 4.81 -10.89 12.82
CA GLN A 98 4.17 -9.66 13.31
C GLN A 98 4.82 -8.38 12.74
N ASP A 99 5.34 -8.45 11.51
CA ASP A 99 6.10 -7.40 10.84
C ASP A 99 5.96 -7.51 9.32
N ALA A 100 6.06 -6.38 8.61
CA ALA A 100 6.16 -6.34 7.16
C ALA A 100 7.54 -6.79 6.64
N ASN A 101 8.58 -6.68 7.47
CA ASN A 101 9.94 -7.06 7.10
C ASN A 101 10.19 -8.56 7.31
N VAL A 102 9.65 -9.38 6.43
CA VAL A 102 9.86 -10.84 6.36
C VAL A 102 10.76 -11.21 5.18
N ASP A 103 11.34 -12.40 5.20
CA ASP A 103 12.14 -12.90 4.07
C ASP A 103 11.28 -13.11 2.83
N ALA A 104 11.84 -12.77 1.66
CA ALA A 104 11.17 -13.01 0.39
C ALA A 104 10.97 -14.50 0.12
N TYR A 105 9.92 -14.84 -0.60
CA TYR A 105 9.69 -16.20 -1.07
C TYR A 105 10.59 -16.52 -2.27
N ALA A 106 11.37 -17.61 -2.16
CA ALA A 106 12.32 -17.99 -3.21
C ALA A 106 11.61 -18.33 -4.54
N GLY A 107 12.02 -17.65 -5.61
CA GLY A 107 11.42 -17.77 -6.93
C GLY A 107 10.20 -16.87 -7.18
N ALA A 108 9.84 -15.99 -6.22
CA ALA A 108 8.82 -14.95 -6.40
C ALA A 108 9.26 -13.63 -5.71
N THR A 109 10.49 -13.21 -5.93
CA THR A 109 11.10 -12.04 -5.27
C THR A 109 10.32 -10.76 -5.57
N ASN A 110 9.94 -10.50 -6.83
CA ASN A 110 9.21 -9.29 -7.21
C ASN A 110 7.85 -9.21 -6.50
N SER A 111 7.09 -10.31 -6.46
CA SER A 111 5.84 -10.39 -5.71
C SER A 111 6.06 -10.14 -4.22
N SER A 112 7.11 -10.76 -3.64
CA SER A 112 7.44 -10.61 -2.22
C SER A 112 7.77 -9.17 -1.83
N VAL A 113 8.51 -8.43 -2.67
CA VAL A 113 8.81 -7.01 -2.45
C VAL A 113 7.54 -6.19 -2.42
N LYS A 114 6.65 -6.37 -3.40
CA LYS A 114 5.37 -5.68 -3.47
C LYS A 114 4.48 -5.99 -2.26
N TYR A 115 4.41 -7.25 -1.82
CA TYR A 115 3.65 -7.64 -0.63
C TYR A 115 4.19 -6.99 0.65
N LYS A 116 5.50 -6.98 0.84
CA LYS A 116 6.15 -6.33 2.00
C LYS A 116 5.81 -4.85 2.06
N GLU A 117 5.88 -4.17 0.93
CA GLU A 117 5.56 -2.74 0.84
C GLU A 117 4.07 -2.49 1.11
N ALA A 118 3.16 -3.25 0.50
CA ALA A 118 1.73 -3.11 0.72
C ALA A 118 1.35 -3.37 2.19
N VAL A 119 1.95 -4.38 2.84
CA VAL A 119 1.75 -4.65 4.27
C VAL A 119 2.32 -3.52 5.13
N SER A 120 3.50 -2.98 4.80
CA SER A 120 4.09 -1.83 5.49
C SER A 120 3.17 -0.61 5.44
N HIS A 121 2.59 -0.30 4.28
CA HIS A 121 1.63 0.80 4.13
C HIS A 121 0.33 0.55 4.92
N ALA A 122 -0.17 -0.68 4.95
CA ALA A 122 -1.34 -1.04 5.76
C ALA A 122 -1.06 -0.86 7.26
N LEU A 123 0.12 -1.31 7.74
CA LEU A 123 0.52 -1.16 9.13
C LEU A 123 0.75 0.31 9.51
N GLU A 124 1.32 1.14 8.61
CA GLU A 124 1.44 2.58 8.84
C GLU A 124 0.07 3.24 9.03
N LYS A 125 -0.93 2.85 8.22
CA LYS A 125 -2.32 3.33 8.39
C LYS A 125 -2.95 2.87 9.71
N ALA A 126 -2.55 1.72 10.22
CA ALA A 126 -3.02 1.20 11.51
C ALA A 126 -2.40 1.92 12.72
N ARG A 127 -1.26 2.60 12.56
CA ARG A 127 -0.53 3.22 13.68
C ARG A 127 -1.37 4.29 14.36
N LYS A 128 -1.39 4.27 15.70
CA LYS A 128 -1.97 5.35 16.52
C LYS A 128 -1.22 6.67 16.37
N THR A 129 0.10 6.58 16.33
CA THR A 129 0.98 7.71 16.05
C THR A 129 1.67 7.46 14.72
N PRO A 130 1.36 8.26 13.68
CA PRO A 130 1.97 8.11 12.37
C PRO A 130 3.49 8.26 12.43
N ALA A 131 4.21 7.34 11.78
CA ALA A 131 5.64 7.50 11.52
C ALA A 131 5.85 8.34 10.24
N VAL A 132 5.04 8.13 9.23
CA VAL A 132 5.00 8.92 7.99
C VAL A 132 4.18 10.18 8.21
N LYS A 133 4.76 11.36 7.91
CA LYS A 133 4.14 12.68 8.13
C LYS A 133 3.62 13.31 6.84
N SER A 134 4.03 12.80 5.68
CA SER A 134 3.55 13.24 4.37
C SER A 134 2.08 12.84 4.14
N THR A 135 1.44 13.50 3.21
CA THR A 135 0.07 13.19 2.76
C THR A 135 0.05 11.88 1.97
N TYR A 136 1.10 11.66 1.19
CA TYR A 136 1.26 10.50 0.32
C TYR A 136 2.51 9.72 0.68
N PHE A 137 2.51 8.42 0.43
CA PHE A 137 3.73 7.63 0.34
C PHE A 137 4.49 8.02 -0.93
N ASP A 138 5.81 8.12 -0.85
CA ASP A 138 6.65 8.32 -2.02
C ASP A 138 6.64 7.07 -2.91
N GLY A 139 6.72 7.25 -4.22
CA GLY A 139 6.76 6.16 -5.19
C GLY A 139 5.82 6.36 -6.37
N THR A 140 5.69 5.35 -7.22
CA THR A 140 4.78 5.35 -8.37
C THR A 140 3.52 4.56 -8.05
N TYR A 141 2.35 5.16 -8.23
CA TYR A 141 1.07 4.55 -7.92
C TYR A 141 0.19 4.47 -9.17
N PHE A 142 -0.56 3.39 -9.24
CA PHE A 142 -1.47 3.12 -10.33
C PHE A 142 -2.90 3.58 -10.01
N GLY A 143 -3.55 4.14 -11.02
CA GLY A 143 -4.98 4.40 -11.00
C GLY A 143 -5.64 4.07 -12.33
N ARG A 144 -6.90 3.71 -12.25
CA ARG A 144 -7.73 3.31 -13.38
C ARG A 144 -9.09 4.01 -13.31
N SER A 145 -9.59 4.49 -14.45
CA SER A 145 -10.96 4.97 -14.54
C SER A 145 -11.94 3.79 -14.62
N PRO A 146 -13.25 4.01 -14.38
CA PRO A 146 -14.28 3.06 -14.75
C PRO A 146 -14.20 2.72 -16.25
N SER A 147 -14.58 1.48 -16.58
CA SER A 147 -14.70 1.05 -17.99
C SER A 147 -15.92 1.69 -18.63
N THR A 148 -15.79 2.03 -19.90
CA THR A 148 -16.84 2.50 -20.79
C THR A 148 -16.85 1.64 -22.06
N ASP A 149 -17.79 1.87 -22.99
CA ASP A 149 -17.82 1.19 -24.29
C ASP A 149 -16.58 1.45 -25.15
N SER A 150 -15.78 2.48 -24.80
CA SER A 150 -14.49 2.78 -25.44
C SER A 150 -13.29 2.45 -24.54
N GLY A 151 -13.44 1.48 -23.64
CA GLY A 151 -12.41 1.09 -22.69
C GLY A 151 -12.24 2.05 -21.51
N TYR A 152 -11.05 2.16 -20.96
CA TYR A 152 -10.75 2.94 -19.76
C TYR A 152 -9.38 3.61 -19.84
N GLY A 153 -9.20 4.65 -19.05
CA GLY A 153 -7.88 5.28 -18.85
C GLY A 153 -7.11 4.65 -17.71
N ILE A 154 -5.81 4.65 -17.83
CA ILE A 154 -4.87 4.30 -16.74
C ILE A 154 -3.86 5.41 -16.53
N ALA A 155 -3.36 5.51 -15.31
CA ALA A 155 -2.31 6.45 -14.94
C ALA A 155 -1.31 5.79 -13.98
N PHE A 156 -0.02 6.04 -14.22
CA PHE A 156 1.06 5.82 -13.28
C PHE A 156 1.53 7.20 -12.80
N VAL A 157 1.35 7.47 -11.51
CA VAL A 157 1.67 8.77 -10.91
C VAL A 157 2.83 8.58 -9.96
N THR A 158 3.95 9.24 -10.24
CA THR A 158 5.13 9.26 -9.35
C THR A 158 5.05 10.44 -8.41
N ILE A 159 5.16 10.16 -7.13
CA ILE A 159 5.08 11.14 -6.04
C ILE A 159 6.39 11.10 -5.26
N GLN A 160 6.92 12.27 -4.94
CA GLN A 160 8.08 12.44 -4.08
C GLN A 160 7.89 13.68 -3.20
N ALA A 161 8.00 13.52 -1.88
CA ALA A 161 7.81 14.58 -0.90
C ALA A 161 6.51 15.39 -1.12
N ASP A 162 5.38 14.69 -1.25
CA ASP A 162 4.04 15.23 -1.51
C ASP A 162 3.88 15.97 -2.85
N LYS A 163 4.81 15.77 -3.80
CA LYS A 163 4.74 16.38 -5.13
C LYS A 163 4.60 15.30 -6.21
N ILE A 164 3.72 15.55 -7.16
CA ILE A 164 3.66 14.78 -8.40
C ILE A 164 4.87 15.17 -9.24
N THR A 165 5.80 14.24 -9.42
CA THR A 165 7.04 14.47 -10.19
C THR A 165 6.98 13.91 -11.59
N ALA A 166 6.13 12.92 -11.84
CA ALA A 166 5.86 12.38 -13.17
C ALA A 166 4.46 11.77 -13.24
N VAL A 167 3.86 11.85 -14.40
CA VAL A 167 2.61 11.14 -14.74
C VAL A 167 2.81 10.47 -16.09
N LYS A 168 2.45 9.19 -16.20
CA LYS A 168 2.35 8.46 -17.45
C LYS A 168 0.91 8.02 -17.62
N LEU A 169 0.28 8.46 -18.69
CA LEU A 169 -1.11 8.16 -19.03
C LEU A 169 -1.18 7.13 -20.14
N ASP A 170 -2.24 6.35 -20.15
CA ASP A 170 -2.59 5.52 -21.29
C ASP A 170 -4.09 5.25 -21.33
N ASP A 171 -4.57 4.74 -22.48
CA ASP A 171 -5.92 4.21 -22.65
C ASP A 171 -5.81 2.69 -22.90
N VAL A 172 -6.73 1.96 -22.30
CA VAL A 172 -6.94 0.52 -22.54
C VAL A 172 -8.27 0.36 -23.28
N THR A 173 -8.24 -0.38 -24.37
CA THR A 173 -9.42 -0.62 -25.21
C THR A 173 -10.41 -1.56 -24.50
N GLU A 174 -11.59 -1.71 -25.08
CA GLU A 174 -12.61 -2.67 -24.61
C GLU A 174 -12.15 -4.13 -24.70
N GLN A 175 -11.12 -4.44 -25.50
CA GLN A 175 -10.48 -5.76 -25.58
C GLN A 175 -9.40 -5.97 -24.53
N ASN A 176 -9.25 -5.04 -23.56
CA ASN A 176 -8.19 -5.08 -22.54
C ASN A 176 -6.76 -5.05 -23.08
N VAL A 177 -6.50 -4.31 -24.14
CA VAL A 177 -5.17 -4.04 -24.68
C VAL A 177 -4.87 -2.55 -24.65
N LEU A 178 -3.60 -2.18 -24.51
CA LEU A 178 -3.17 -0.79 -24.59
C LEU A 178 -3.53 -0.23 -25.97
N LYS A 179 -3.97 1.02 -26.00
CA LYS A 179 -4.25 1.73 -27.26
C LYS A 179 -2.98 1.87 -28.07
N ASP A 180 -3.05 1.53 -29.35
CA ASP A 180 -1.96 1.76 -30.31
C ASP A 180 -1.99 3.22 -30.78
N TRP A 181 -1.26 4.07 -30.11
CA TRP A 181 -1.23 5.51 -30.39
C TRP A 181 -0.66 5.85 -31.78
N PRO A 182 0.38 5.18 -32.31
CA PRO A 182 0.92 5.45 -33.63
C PRO A 182 -0.11 5.28 -34.76
N THR A 183 -1.03 4.35 -34.62
CA THR A 183 -2.06 4.08 -35.64
C THR A 183 -3.42 4.73 -35.32
N TYR A 184 -3.53 5.41 -34.15
CA TYR A 184 -4.79 6.00 -33.73
C TYR A 184 -5.19 7.20 -34.58
N GLN A 185 -6.37 7.13 -35.20
CA GLN A 185 -6.81 8.08 -36.24
C GLN A 185 -7.19 9.48 -35.70
N TYR A 186 -7.13 9.73 -34.41
CA TYR A 186 -7.43 11.04 -33.81
C TYR A 186 -6.14 11.64 -33.18
N PRO A 187 -5.32 12.40 -33.94
CA PRO A 187 -4.04 12.94 -33.46
C PRO A 187 -4.17 13.80 -32.21
N LYS A 188 -5.28 14.52 -32.06
CA LYS A 188 -5.56 15.34 -30.87
C LYS A 188 -5.57 14.57 -29.57
N ALA A 189 -5.87 13.27 -29.58
CA ALA A 189 -5.84 12.45 -28.38
C ALA A 189 -4.38 12.17 -27.93
N LEU A 190 -3.44 12.02 -28.86
CA LEU A 190 -2.02 11.89 -28.54
C LEU A 190 -1.42 13.22 -28.03
N GLU A 191 -1.74 14.34 -28.69
CA GLU A 191 -1.39 15.68 -28.19
C GLU A 191 -1.92 15.91 -26.77
N ALA A 192 -3.17 15.51 -26.52
CA ALA A 192 -3.80 15.63 -25.21
C ALA A 192 -3.09 14.82 -24.14
N LYS A 193 -2.61 13.63 -24.47
CA LYS A 193 -1.89 12.76 -23.54
C LYS A 193 -0.66 13.48 -22.99
N ASP A 194 0.23 13.97 -23.86
CA ASP A 194 1.45 14.69 -23.46
C ASP A 194 1.16 15.99 -22.70
N ALA A 195 0.12 16.73 -23.15
CA ALA A 195 -0.29 17.96 -22.50
C ALA A 195 -0.87 17.71 -21.11
N MET A 196 -1.68 16.67 -20.94
CA MET A 196 -2.27 16.32 -19.65
C MET A 196 -1.22 15.79 -18.67
N GLU A 197 -0.27 14.96 -19.09
CA GLU A 197 0.84 14.51 -18.25
C GLU A 197 1.58 15.71 -17.64
N LYS A 198 1.96 16.70 -18.45
CA LYS A 198 2.59 17.94 -17.99
C LYS A 198 1.70 18.72 -17.04
N ARG A 199 0.42 18.87 -17.37
CA ARG A 199 -0.56 19.66 -16.58
C ARG A 199 -0.73 19.11 -15.17
N PHE A 200 -0.80 17.78 -14.99
CA PHE A 200 -0.88 17.17 -13.67
C PHE A 200 0.36 17.44 -12.81
N VAL A 201 1.55 17.41 -13.41
CA VAL A 201 2.81 17.71 -12.72
C VAL A 201 2.87 19.20 -12.34
N GLU A 202 2.62 20.10 -13.29
CA GLU A 202 2.66 21.57 -13.08
C GLU A 202 1.66 22.03 -12.01
N LYS A 203 0.46 21.47 -12.03
CA LYS A 203 -0.59 21.80 -11.04
C LYS A 203 -0.41 21.08 -9.71
N ASN A 204 0.45 20.06 -9.65
CA ASN A 204 0.57 19.17 -8.50
C ASN A 204 -0.78 18.67 -7.99
N SER A 205 -1.68 18.27 -8.90
CA SER A 205 -3.07 17.97 -8.59
C SER A 205 -3.66 16.96 -9.55
N GLY A 206 -4.51 16.05 -9.04
CA GLY A 206 -5.38 15.20 -9.87
C GLY A 206 -6.62 15.91 -10.42
N ALA A 207 -6.89 17.14 -9.98
CA ALA A 207 -8.01 17.95 -10.45
C ALA A 207 -7.51 19.01 -11.44
N VAL A 208 -7.56 18.67 -12.73
CA VAL A 208 -7.17 19.55 -13.83
C VAL A 208 -8.26 19.56 -14.90
N ASP A 209 -8.29 20.62 -15.70
CA ASP A 209 -9.23 20.74 -16.80
C ASP A 209 -8.91 19.72 -17.91
N THR A 210 -9.95 19.23 -18.56
CA THR A 210 -9.83 18.33 -19.72
C THR A 210 -9.21 19.06 -20.92
N TYR A 211 -8.73 18.28 -21.89
CA TYR A 211 -8.13 18.81 -23.10
C TYR A 211 -9.20 18.96 -24.20
N ALA A 212 -9.31 20.18 -24.76
CA ALA A 212 -10.27 20.47 -25.82
C ALA A 212 -9.99 19.61 -27.08
N GLY A 213 -11.02 18.92 -27.58
CA GLY A 213 -10.91 18.00 -28.71
C GLY A 213 -10.46 16.57 -28.36
N ALA A 214 -10.18 16.29 -27.07
CA ALA A 214 -9.95 14.95 -26.55
C ALA A 214 -10.61 14.73 -25.17
N THR A 215 -11.81 15.29 -24.98
CA THR A 215 -12.52 15.31 -23.70
C THR A 215 -12.77 13.91 -23.15
N SER A 216 -13.12 12.94 -23.99
CA SER A 216 -13.37 11.57 -23.54
C SER A 216 -12.14 10.92 -22.88
N SER A 217 -10.98 10.94 -23.54
CA SER A 217 -9.74 10.40 -22.96
C SER A 217 -9.29 11.20 -21.74
N SER A 218 -9.27 12.54 -21.84
CA SER A 218 -8.82 13.37 -20.71
C SER A 218 -9.69 13.24 -19.47
N SER A 219 -11.00 13.05 -19.60
CA SER A 219 -11.88 12.77 -18.44
C SER A 219 -11.53 11.44 -17.77
N LYS A 220 -11.25 10.40 -18.55
CA LYS A 220 -10.79 9.10 -18.02
C LYS A 220 -9.45 9.25 -17.29
N TRP A 221 -8.49 10.00 -17.85
CA TRP A 221 -7.19 10.21 -17.23
C TRP A 221 -7.27 11.05 -15.94
N VAL A 222 -8.14 12.04 -15.85
CA VAL A 222 -8.37 12.78 -14.59
C VAL A 222 -8.80 11.82 -13.48
N VAL A 223 -9.77 10.94 -13.76
CA VAL A 223 -10.22 9.94 -12.80
C VAL A 223 -9.09 8.97 -12.44
N SER A 224 -8.30 8.51 -13.43
CA SER A 224 -7.18 7.59 -13.20
C SER A 224 -6.10 8.20 -12.31
N VAL A 225 -5.74 9.47 -12.52
CA VAL A 225 -4.77 10.18 -11.68
C VAL A 225 -5.31 10.35 -10.25
N GLN A 226 -6.59 10.68 -10.09
CA GLN A 226 -7.22 10.78 -8.78
C GLN A 226 -7.20 9.43 -8.01
N GLU A 227 -7.48 8.32 -8.69
CA GLU A 227 -7.41 6.98 -8.08
C GLU A 227 -5.96 6.58 -7.75
N ALA A 228 -4.96 6.97 -8.56
CA ALA A 228 -3.56 6.76 -8.24
C ALA A 228 -3.15 7.55 -6.96
N LEU A 229 -3.54 8.82 -6.86
CA LEU A 229 -3.29 9.64 -5.66
C LEU A 229 -3.98 9.08 -4.42
N LYS A 230 -5.20 8.56 -4.56
CA LYS A 230 -5.93 7.89 -3.48
C LYS A 230 -5.21 6.61 -3.03
N SER A 231 -4.64 5.85 -3.98
CA SER A 231 -3.83 4.65 -3.69
C SER A 231 -2.57 4.99 -2.90
N ALA A 232 -1.93 6.11 -3.20
CA ALA A 232 -0.74 6.62 -2.52
C ALA A 232 -1.00 7.20 -1.13
N LYS A 233 -2.26 7.51 -0.78
CA LYS A 233 -2.58 8.28 0.42
C LYS A 233 -2.21 7.53 1.69
N VAL A 234 -1.52 8.23 2.61
CA VAL A 234 -1.13 7.68 3.91
C VAL A 234 -2.36 7.53 4.82
N ARG A 235 -3.31 8.49 4.77
CA ARG A 235 -4.55 8.49 5.58
C ARG A 235 -5.69 9.14 4.85
#